data_4ae1ab609ebdd2e968391f0bd40c72dc
#
_entry.id   4ae1ab609ebdd2e968391f0bd40c72dc
#
_cell.length_a   1.000
_cell.length_b   1.000
_cell.length_c   1.000
_cell.angle_alpha   90.00
_cell.angle_beta   90.00
_cell.angle_gamma   90.00
#
_symmetry.space_group_name_H-M   'P 1'
#
loop_
_entity.id
_entity.type
_entity.pdbx_description
1 polymer ?
#
loop_
_entity_poly.entity_id
_entity_poly.type
_entity_poly.pdbx_seq_one_letter_code
_entity_poly.pdbx_strand_id
1 'polypeptide(L)'
;MTTTPTDPYPEHTRQAAVLDEADAIGRFLDESGYILAEHRQIDGYREEVLMPLTTPVPVILARYFGIDLDKIEAEKRAMIATLRNA
;
A
#
# COMPACT_ATOMS: atom_id res chain seq x y z
N MET A 1 -3.60 -20.35 30.56
CA MET A 1 -3.82 -20.03 29.16
C MET A 1 -3.77 -18.54 28.93
N THR A 2 -2.77 -18.08 28.25
CA THR A 2 -2.63 -16.65 27.95
C THR A 2 -3.50 -16.30 26.76
N THR A 3 -4.50 -15.48 26.97
CA THR A 3 -5.31 -14.93 25.89
C THR A 3 -4.48 -13.90 25.15
N THR A 4 -4.25 -14.10 23.87
CA THR A 4 -3.58 -13.10 23.04
C THR A 4 -4.48 -11.87 22.98
N PRO A 5 -4.00 -10.67 23.37
CA PRO A 5 -4.83 -9.49 23.30
C PRO A 5 -5.24 -9.23 21.85
N THR A 6 -6.50 -8.88 21.64
CA THR A 6 -7.00 -8.53 20.33
C THR A 6 -6.32 -7.25 19.89
N ASP A 7 -5.71 -7.29 18.69
CA ASP A 7 -5.08 -6.12 18.11
C ASP A 7 -6.18 -5.15 17.63
N PRO A 8 -6.27 -3.92 18.18
CA PRO A 8 -7.27 -2.96 17.76
C PRO A 8 -6.98 -2.36 16.38
N TYR A 9 -5.75 -2.52 15.88
CA TYR A 9 -5.31 -1.91 14.62
C TYR A 9 -4.61 -2.94 13.74
N PRO A 10 -5.32 -4.00 13.29
CA PRO A 10 -4.68 -5.11 12.57
C PRO A 10 -4.07 -4.71 11.22
N GLU A 11 -4.65 -3.74 10.51
CA GLU A 11 -4.07 -3.29 9.24
C GLU A 11 -2.76 -2.54 9.44
N HIS A 12 -2.67 -1.70 10.47
CA HIS A 12 -1.42 -1.03 10.81
C HIS A 12 -0.33 -2.03 11.20
N THR A 13 -0.70 -3.11 11.90
CA THR A 13 0.23 -4.17 12.26
C THR A 13 0.76 -4.88 11.01
N ARG A 14 -0.10 -5.17 10.04
CA ARG A 14 0.31 -5.75 8.76
C ARG A 14 1.21 -4.80 7.96
N GLN A 15 0.85 -3.54 7.93
CA GLN A 15 1.64 -2.52 7.24
C GLN A 15 3.04 -2.40 7.85
N ALA A 16 3.13 -2.38 9.18
CA ALA A 16 4.41 -2.31 9.88
C ALA A 16 5.30 -3.51 9.57
N ALA A 17 4.72 -4.70 9.41
CA ALA A 17 5.46 -5.92 9.12
C ALA A 17 6.16 -5.89 7.75
N VAL A 18 5.63 -5.11 6.80
CA VAL A 18 6.19 -5.02 5.43
C VAL A 18 6.78 -3.65 5.14
N LEU A 19 6.83 -2.76 6.13
CA LEU A 19 7.23 -1.37 5.93
C LEU A 19 8.63 -1.24 5.34
N ASP A 20 9.60 -1.99 5.86
CA ASP A 20 10.98 -1.93 5.38
C ASP A 20 11.10 -2.36 3.92
N GLU A 21 10.38 -3.42 3.55
CA GLU A 21 10.37 -3.91 2.17
C GLU A 21 9.71 -2.90 1.24
N ALA A 22 8.57 -2.36 1.63
CA ALA A 22 7.84 -1.37 0.84
C ALA A 22 8.67 -0.10 0.67
N ASP A 23 9.32 0.37 1.74
CA ASP A 23 10.19 1.54 1.69
C ASP A 23 11.40 1.32 0.78
N ALA A 24 12.00 0.14 0.82
CA ALA A 24 13.14 -0.19 -0.03
C ALA A 24 12.76 -0.16 -1.51
N ILE A 25 11.60 -0.71 -1.87
CA ILE A 25 11.10 -0.70 -3.24
C ILE A 25 10.80 0.73 -3.69
N GLY A 26 10.06 1.49 -2.87
CA GLY A 26 9.70 2.87 -3.17
C GLY A 26 10.93 3.75 -3.35
N ARG A 27 11.91 3.59 -2.46
CA ARG A 27 13.18 4.34 -2.53
C ARG A 27 13.98 4.00 -3.77
N PHE A 28 14.03 2.71 -4.13
CA PHE A 28 14.71 2.27 -5.35
C PHE A 28 14.15 2.97 -6.57
N LEU A 29 12.83 3.00 -6.71
CA LEU A 29 12.16 3.64 -7.84
C LEU A 29 12.42 5.16 -7.86
N ASP A 30 12.34 5.79 -6.70
CA ASP A 30 12.51 7.23 -6.55
C ASP A 30 13.95 7.66 -6.88
N GLU A 31 14.93 6.97 -6.31
CA GLU A 31 16.34 7.30 -6.50
C GLU A 31 16.85 6.95 -7.90
N SER A 32 16.30 5.89 -8.50
CA SER A 32 16.71 5.43 -9.83
C SER A 32 16.10 6.25 -10.96
N GLY A 33 15.01 6.96 -10.68
CA GLY A 33 14.25 7.67 -11.71
C GLY A 33 13.45 6.74 -12.61
N TYR A 34 13.31 5.47 -12.24
CA TYR A 34 12.50 4.52 -13.00
C TYR A 34 11.03 4.70 -12.66
N ILE A 35 10.18 4.45 -13.64
CA ILE A 35 8.74 4.44 -13.45
C ILE A 35 8.19 3.05 -13.72
N LEU A 36 7.06 2.74 -13.09
CA LEU A 36 6.36 1.50 -13.35
C LEU A 36 5.46 1.68 -14.57
N ALA A 37 5.40 0.65 -15.39
CA ALA A 37 4.54 0.63 -16.56
C ALA A 37 3.88 -0.73 -16.67
N GLU A 38 2.73 -0.78 -17.34
CA GLU A 38 2.01 -2.03 -17.57
C GLU A 38 1.73 -2.21 -19.06
N HIS A 39 1.59 -3.47 -19.46
CA HIS A 39 1.14 -3.78 -20.81
C HIS A 39 -0.38 -3.61 -20.88
N ARG A 40 -0.85 -2.85 -21.86
CA ARG A 40 -2.27 -2.63 -22.07
C ARG A 40 -2.66 -2.90 -23.52
N GLN A 41 -3.82 -3.51 -23.68
CA GLN A 41 -4.45 -3.66 -24.97
C GLN A 41 -5.24 -2.37 -25.24
N ILE A 42 -4.87 -1.67 -26.31
CA ILE A 42 -5.54 -0.43 -26.72
C ILE A 42 -6.26 -0.68 -28.02
N ASP A 43 -7.50 -0.17 -28.14
CA ASP A 43 -8.29 -0.29 -29.36
C ASP A 43 -7.55 0.34 -30.54
N GLY A 44 -7.50 -0.39 -31.67
CA GLY A 44 -6.79 0.04 -32.84
C GLY A 44 -5.36 -0.45 -32.96
N TYR A 45 -4.81 -1.07 -31.90
CA TYR A 45 -3.48 -1.66 -31.92
C TYR A 45 -3.58 -3.18 -31.83
N ARG A 46 -2.77 -3.88 -32.63
CA ARG A 46 -2.76 -5.35 -32.62
C ARG A 46 -2.00 -5.91 -31.45
N GLU A 47 -0.99 -5.20 -30.98
CA GLU A 47 -0.13 -5.62 -29.90
C GLU A 47 -0.38 -4.80 -28.65
N GLU A 48 -0.06 -5.37 -27.49
CA GLU A 48 -0.09 -4.62 -26.24
C GLU A 48 0.94 -3.51 -26.28
N VAL A 49 0.57 -2.35 -25.77
CA VAL A 49 1.48 -1.22 -25.61
C VAL A 49 1.87 -1.06 -24.16
N LEU A 50 3.09 -0.58 -23.93
CA LEU A 50 3.59 -0.31 -22.61
C LEU A 50 3.17 1.10 -22.19
N MET A 51 2.35 1.18 -21.13
CA MET A 51 1.81 2.44 -20.61
C MET A 51 2.30 2.70 -19.20
N PRO A 52 2.76 3.92 -18.89
CA PRO A 52 3.09 4.27 -17.51
C PRO A 52 1.90 4.11 -16.59
N LEU A 53 2.13 3.59 -15.39
CA LEU A 53 1.08 3.52 -14.38
C LEU A 53 0.79 4.91 -13.82
N THR A 54 -0.49 5.26 -13.75
CA THR A 54 -0.94 6.52 -13.14
C THR A 54 -1.22 6.36 -11.65
N THR A 55 -1.38 5.12 -11.20
CA THR A 55 -1.59 4.80 -9.79
C THR A 55 -0.31 5.09 -8.99
N PRO A 56 -0.40 5.79 -7.85
CA PRO A 56 0.79 6.04 -7.02
C PRO A 56 1.44 4.75 -6.54
N VAL A 57 2.76 4.74 -6.47
CA VAL A 57 3.53 3.56 -6.04
C VAL A 57 3.09 3.03 -4.67
N PRO A 58 2.84 3.87 -3.64
CA PRO A 58 2.36 3.36 -2.36
C PRO A 58 1.08 2.55 -2.45
N VAL A 59 0.16 2.91 -3.35
CA VAL A 59 -1.09 2.18 -3.56
C VAL A 59 -0.81 0.83 -4.21
N ILE A 60 0.09 0.79 -5.18
CA ILE A 60 0.50 -0.45 -5.86
C ILE A 60 1.13 -1.41 -4.85
N LEU A 61 2.03 -0.91 -4.02
CA LEU A 61 2.71 -1.71 -3.00
C LEU A 61 1.72 -2.23 -1.94
N ALA A 62 0.76 -1.40 -1.54
CA ALA A 62 -0.28 -1.82 -0.60
C ALA A 62 -1.07 -3.00 -1.17
N ARG A 63 -1.44 -2.96 -2.45
CA ARG A 63 -2.12 -4.07 -3.12
C ARG A 63 -1.27 -5.32 -3.15
N TYR A 64 0.00 -5.18 -3.45
CA TYR A 64 0.93 -6.31 -3.50
C TYR A 64 1.06 -6.99 -2.14
N PHE A 65 1.19 -6.22 -1.07
CA PHE A 65 1.34 -6.74 0.28
C PHE A 65 0.00 -7.08 0.96
N GLY A 66 -1.12 -6.89 0.26
CA GLY A 66 -2.43 -7.20 0.83
C GLY A 66 -2.91 -6.24 1.92
N ILE A 67 -2.45 -4.99 1.87
CA ILE A 67 -2.83 -3.96 2.84
C ILE A 67 -4.05 -3.20 2.30
N ASP A 68 -5.11 -3.14 3.10
CA ASP A 68 -6.31 -2.39 2.77
C ASP A 68 -6.17 -0.95 3.28
N LEU A 69 -5.94 -0.01 2.35
CA LEU A 69 -5.73 1.40 2.70
C LEU A 69 -6.97 2.05 3.30
N ASP A 70 -8.18 1.59 2.97
CA ASP A 70 -9.40 2.09 3.58
C ASP A 70 -9.47 1.72 5.05
N LYS A 71 -9.05 0.51 5.39
CA LYS A 71 -8.94 0.08 6.79
C LYS A 71 -7.85 0.84 7.54
N ILE A 72 -6.73 1.13 6.88
CA ILE A 72 -5.68 1.98 7.46
C ILE A 72 -6.27 3.35 7.85
N GLU A 73 -7.04 3.98 6.96
CA GLU A 73 -7.67 5.27 7.25
C GLU A 73 -8.70 5.16 8.38
N ALA A 74 -9.49 4.10 8.42
CA ALA A 74 -10.47 3.88 9.48
C ALA A 74 -9.79 3.69 10.84
N GLU A 75 -8.71 2.91 10.88
CA GLU A 75 -7.93 2.69 12.09
C GLU A 75 -7.28 3.99 12.58
N LYS A 76 -6.76 4.78 11.66
CA LYS A 76 -6.18 6.09 11.96
C LYS A 76 -7.20 7.01 12.63
N ARG A 77 -8.42 7.05 12.11
CA ARG A 77 -9.51 7.84 12.72
C ARG A 77 -9.85 7.34 14.13
N ALA A 78 -9.86 6.01 14.30
CA ALA A 78 -10.11 5.42 15.61
C ALA A 78 -9.02 5.77 16.63
N MET A 79 -7.75 5.75 16.20
CA MET A 79 -6.63 6.17 17.04
C MET A 79 -6.77 7.63 17.47
N ILE A 80 -7.11 8.52 16.54
CA ILE A 80 -7.30 9.95 16.82
C ILE A 80 -8.46 10.15 17.79
N ALA A 81 -9.57 9.45 17.59
CA ALA A 81 -10.73 9.52 18.47
C ALA A 81 -10.38 9.08 19.90
N THR A 82 -9.60 8.01 20.04
CA THR A 82 -9.12 7.53 21.33
C THR A 82 -8.27 8.57 22.04
N LEU A 83 -7.37 9.23 21.32
CA LEU A 83 -6.53 10.28 21.88
C LEU A 83 -7.34 11.49 22.34
N ARG A 84 -8.40 11.85 21.62
CA ARG A 84 -9.27 12.96 22.00
C ARG A 84 -10.10 12.68 23.25
N ASN A 85 -10.42 11.43 23.47
CA ASN A 85 -11.27 11.01 24.57
C ASN A 85 -10.48 10.57 25.80
N ALA A 86 -9.16 10.65 25.75
CA ALA A 86 -8.28 10.29 26.85
C ALA A 86 -8.15 11.39 27.88
#